data_e02aae9a84fa0b605a2c7ca762f4f643
#
_entry.id   e02aae9a84fa0b605a2c7ca762f4f643
#
_cell.length_a   1.000
_cell.length_b   1.000
_cell.length_c   1.000
_cell.angle_alpha   90.00
_cell.angle_beta   90.00
_cell.angle_gamma   90.00
#
_symmetry.space_group_name_H-M   'P 1'
#
loop_
_entity.id
_entity.type
_entity.pdbx_description
1 polymer ?
#
loop_
_entity_poly.entity_id
_entity_poly.type
_entity_poly.pdbx_seq_one_letter_code
_entity_poly.pdbx_strand_id
1 'polypeptide(L)'
;MTLRDLLVERVAPLKNLSDRSVQMYLSTLDRFRDFLGHEPTVDDLDDLTAAKFMRWRQTHQHSRFKLISPASLAKDSAHLRSLWTWLAKKRWKRSDGELIEFPDYARPRVPRPVPKAYKADELAKLVDAARHRKGLVAGKPAAWYWVTKIQAMFQTGERIGAVLELRWGQVDLERHTLTFLAATRKGHRETITRPISPALSKMLAVQKGPPDARVWAWLDDREMLSCYASLKVLCRTAGVPYKPFHAIRKSTASYLKRAGISAKKQLGHSSEEMAENHYYDEEITGRESNLEYLPDIGKPPAD
;
A
#
# COMPACT_ATOMS: atom_id res chain seq x y z
N MET A 1 -2.47 -31.67 -13.46
CA MET A 1 -2.58 -30.20 -13.59
C MET A 1 -1.90 -29.57 -12.40
N THR A 2 -0.96 -28.68 -12.64
CA THR A 2 -0.25 -27.99 -11.55
C THR A 2 -1.12 -26.89 -10.93
N LEU A 3 -0.76 -26.45 -9.70
CA LEU A 3 -1.44 -25.31 -9.08
C LEU A 3 -1.21 -24.00 -9.87
N ARG A 4 -0.12 -23.92 -10.63
CA ARG A 4 0.19 -22.81 -11.53
C ARG A 4 -0.79 -22.76 -12.69
N ASP A 5 -0.97 -23.87 -13.41
CA ASP A 5 -1.91 -23.95 -14.53
C ASP A 5 -3.33 -23.64 -14.05
N LEU A 6 -3.71 -24.23 -12.93
CA LEU A 6 -5.01 -23.98 -12.31
C LEU A 6 -5.23 -22.51 -11.97
N LEU A 7 -4.23 -21.85 -11.38
CA LEU A 7 -4.29 -20.43 -11.06
C LEU A 7 -4.52 -19.59 -12.32
N VAL A 8 -3.70 -19.82 -13.36
CA VAL A 8 -3.70 -18.99 -14.58
C VAL A 8 -4.94 -19.25 -15.44
N GLU A 9 -5.26 -20.53 -15.67
CA GLU A 9 -6.31 -20.92 -16.60
C GLU A 9 -7.73 -20.88 -16.02
N ARG A 10 -7.86 -21.01 -14.70
CA ARG A 10 -9.17 -21.11 -14.04
C ARG A 10 -9.43 -20.03 -13.01
N VAL A 11 -8.55 -19.91 -12.00
CA VAL A 11 -8.83 -19.07 -10.85
C VAL A 11 -8.73 -17.58 -11.21
N ALA A 12 -7.70 -17.19 -11.94
CA ALA A 12 -7.48 -15.80 -12.32
C ALA A 12 -8.60 -15.24 -13.19
N PRO A 13 -9.05 -15.91 -14.27
CA PRO A 13 -10.18 -15.44 -15.07
C PRO A 13 -11.49 -15.40 -14.27
N LEU A 14 -11.82 -16.46 -13.52
CA LEU A 14 -13.08 -16.57 -12.79
C LEU A 14 -13.19 -15.60 -11.61
N LYS A 15 -12.07 -15.18 -11.04
CA LYS A 15 -12.00 -14.17 -9.98
C LYS A 15 -11.68 -12.77 -10.49
N ASN A 16 -11.49 -12.59 -11.80
CA ASN A 16 -11.06 -11.35 -12.42
C ASN A 16 -9.84 -10.75 -11.69
N LEU A 17 -8.79 -11.58 -11.49
CA LEU A 17 -7.57 -11.13 -10.83
C LEU A 17 -6.76 -10.25 -11.78
N SER A 18 -6.21 -9.15 -11.25
CA SER A 18 -5.24 -8.35 -12.01
C SER A 18 -3.94 -9.14 -12.22
N ASP A 19 -3.20 -8.84 -13.29
CA ASP A 19 -1.89 -9.45 -13.60
C ASP A 19 -0.95 -9.37 -12.41
N ARG A 20 -0.92 -8.22 -11.71
CA ARG A 20 -0.12 -8.05 -10.51
C ARG A 20 -0.52 -9.03 -9.39
N SER A 21 -1.81 -9.29 -9.21
CA SER A 21 -2.29 -10.29 -8.25
C SER A 21 -1.86 -11.68 -8.66
N VAL A 22 -2.01 -12.04 -9.95
CA VAL A 22 -1.55 -13.31 -10.49
C VAL A 22 -0.05 -13.51 -10.22
N GLN A 23 0.79 -12.50 -10.54
CA GLN A 23 2.22 -12.56 -10.27
C GLN A 23 2.56 -12.77 -8.79
N MET A 24 1.78 -12.17 -7.89
CA MET A 24 1.98 -12.37 -6.45
C MET A 24 1.65 -13.82 -6.00
N TYR A 25 0.59 -14.42 -6.55
CA TYR A 25 0.26 -15.83 -6.31
C TYR A 25 1.34 -16.74 -6.90
N LEU A 26 1.76 -16.52 -8.14
CA LEU A 26 2.83 -17.27 -8.79
C LEU A 26 4.12 -17.22 -7.97
N SER A 27 4.49 -16.05 -7.46
CA SER A 27 5.65 -15.91 -6.57
C SER A 27 5.52 -16.73 -5.27
N THR A 28 4.31 -16.94 -4.76
CA THR A 28 4.08 -17.85 -3.62
C THR A 28 4.21 -19.31 -4.02
N LEU A 29 3.67 -19.68 -5.18
CA LEU A 29 3.79 -21.05 -5.73
C LEU A 29 5.22 -21.41 -6.08
N ASP A 30 6.04 -20.45 -6.59
CA ASP A 30 7.49 -20.67 -6.80
C ASP A 30 8.18 -21.07 -5.49
N ARG A 31 7.88 -20.40 -4.39
CA ARG A 31 8.45 -20.73 -3.09
C ARG A 31 7.93 -22.06 -2.54
N PHE A 32 6.68 -22.39 -2.81
CA PHE A 32 6.10 -23.67 -2.44
C PHE A 32 6.74 -24.82 -3.23
N ARG A 33 6.98 -24.62 -4.54
CA ARG A 33 7.77 -25.52 -5.38
C ARG A 33 9.20 -25.73 -4.83
N ASP A 34 9.89 -24.64 -4.47
CA ASP A 34 11.24 -24.69 -3.91
C ASP A 34 11.30 -25.49 -2.60
N PHE A 35 10.22 -25.43 -1.80
CA PHE A 35 10.07 -26.23 -0.58
C PHE A 35 9.80 -27.71 -0.87
N LEU A 36 8.92 -28.00 -1.83
CA LEU A 36 8.52 -29.39 -2.20
C LEU A 36 9.61 -30.12 -3.00
N GLY A 37 10.41 -29.40 -3.78
CA GLY A 37 11.37 -29.93 -4.75
C GLY A 37 10.75 -30.36 -6.07
N HIS A 38 9.45 -30.14 -6.27
CA HIS A 38 8.72 -30.41 -7.51
C HIS A 38 7.63 -29.35 -7.74
N GLU A 39 7.06 -29.33 -8.96
CA GLU A 39 5.97 -28.38 -9.27
C GLU A 39 4.72 -28.74 -8.49
N PRO A 40 4.13 -27.80 -7.72
CA PRO A 40 3.00 -28.08 -6.84
C PRO A 40 1.74 -28.50 -7.60
N THR A 41 1.08 -29.51 -7.09
CA THR A 41 -0.20 -30.03 -7.59
C THR A 41 -1.30 -29.90 -6.52
N VAL A 42 -2.51 -30.32 -6.84
CA VAL A 42 -3.62 -30.34 -5.88
C VAL A 42 -3.40 -31.36 -4.75
N ASP A 43 -2.59 -32.39 -5.00
CA ASP A 43 -2.29 -33.46 -4.03
C ASP A 43 -1.35 -32.96 -2.90
N ASP A 44 -0.60 -31.90 -3.16
CA ASP A 44 0.29 -31.25 -2.17
C ASP A 44 -0.47 -30.34 -1.19
N LEU A 45 -1.78 -30.16 -1.39
CA LEU A 45 -2.60 -29.31 -0.54
C LEU A 45 -3.13 -30.10 0.67
N ASP A 46 -2.30 -30.37 1.64
CA ASP A 46 -2.66 -30.88 2.96
C ASP A 46 -2.13 -29.97 4.09
N ASP A 47 -2.78 -30.02 5.25
CA ASP A 47 -2.51 -29.10 6.35
C ASP A 47 -1.11 -29.25 6.94
N LEU A 48 -0.60 -30.51 6.99
CA LEU A 48 0.73 -30.78 7.50
C LEU A 48 1.81 -30.24 6.58
N THR A 49 1.68 -30.44 5.27
CA THR A 49 2.58 -29.89 4.24
C THR A 49 2.55 -28.38 4.24
N ALA A 50 1.36 -27.76 4.32
CA ALA A 50 1.22 -26.31 4.44
C ALA A 50 1.87 -25.76 5.72
N ALA A 51 1.68 -26.42 6.87
CA ALA A 51 2.32 -26.02 8.13
C ALA A 51 3.85 -26.14 8.06
N LYS A 52 4.37 -27.23 7.50
CA LYS A 52 5.81 -27.44 7.26
C LYS A 52 6.38 -26.37 6.32
N PHE A 53 5.65 -26.02 5.24
CA PHE A 53 6.03 -24.94 4.35
C PHE A 53 6.09 -23.59 5.08
N MET A 54 5.11 -23.23 5.92
CA MET A 54 5.15 -22.00 6.71
C MET A 54 6.35 -21.97 7.65
N ARG A 55 6.68 -23.09 8.30
CA ARG A 55 7.85 -23.19 9.16
C ARG A 55 9.16 -23.09 8.37
N TRP A 56 9.27 -23.76 7.24
CA TRP A 56 10.42 -23.66 6.34
C TRP A 56 10.63 -22.22 5.88
N ARG A 57 9.54 -21.51 5.52
CA ARG A 57 9.59 -20.09 5.14
C ARG A 57 10.13 -19.18 6.25
N GLN A 58 9.85 -19.50 7.51
CA GLN A 58 10.34 -18.72 8.66
C GLN A 58 11.85 -18.88 8.86
N THR A 59 12.38 -20.07 8.63
CA THR A 59 13.78 -20.42 8.91
C THR A 59 14.67 -20.33 7.68
N HIS A 60 14.10 -20.42 6.48
CA HIS A 60 14.85 -20.38 5.24
C HIS A 60 15.28 -18.96 4.87
N GLN A 61 16.59 -18.79 4.64
CA GLN A 61 17.18 -17.49 4.33
C GLN A 61 17.00 -17.16 2.85
N HIS A 62 16.10 -16.20 2.54
CA HIS A 62 15.78 -15.82 1.14
C HIS A 62 16.72 -14.79 0.50
N SER A 63 17.58 -14.17 1.28
CA SER A 63 18.61 -13.26 0.79
C SER A 63 19.80 -13.33 1.72
N ARG A 64 20.94 -12.83 1.29
CA ARG A 64 22.21 -12.92 2.03
C ARG A 64 22.14 -12.47 3.50
N PHE A 65 21.07 -11.80 3.94
CA PHE A 65 21.05 -11.13 5.24
C PHE A 65 19.73 -11.10 6.01
N LYS A 66 18.61 -11.67 5.50
CA LYS A 66 17.32 -11.49 6.21
C LYS A 66 16.40 -12.69 6.13
N LEU A 67 15.87 -13.06 7.28
CA LEU A 67 14.68 -13.90 7.38
C LEU A 67 13.47 -13.17 6.83
N ILE A 68 12.46 -13.93 6.43
CA ILE A 68 11.21 -13.37 5.91
C ILE A 68 10.48 -12.54 6.98
N SER A 69 9.86 -11.43 6.57
CA SER A 69 9.01 -10.67 7.49
C SER A 69 7.71 -11.44 7.81
N PRO A 70 7.15 -11.30 9.04
CA PRO A 70 5.86 -11.89 9.38
C PRO A 70 4.73 -11.54 8.39
N ALA A 71 4.72 -10.31 7.86
CA ALA A 71 3.75 -9.87 6.87
C ALA A 71 3.90 -10.61 5.52
N SER A 72 5.14 -10.90 5.10
CA SER A 72 5.38 -11.68 3.88
C SER A 72 4.98 -13.14 4.06
N LEU A 73 5.23 -13.71 5.23
CA LEU A 73 4.80 -15.07 5.57
C LEU A 73 3.27 -15.19 5.56
N ALA A 74 2.58 -14.25 6.21
CA ALA A 74 1.13 -14.22 6.23
C ALA A 74 0.52 -14.03 4.82
N LYS A 75 1.19 -13.28 3.95
CA LYS A 75 0.80 -13.14 2.54
C LYS A 75 0.92 -14.47 1.81
N ASP A 76 2.03 -15.21 1.96
CA ASP A 76 2.20 -16.51 1.32
C ASP A 76 1.13 -17.50 1.82
N SER A 77 0.85 -17.52 3.14
CA SER A 77 -0.25 -18.30 3.71
C SER A 77 -1.62 -17.90 3.12
N ALA A 78 -1.89 -16.60 3.01
CA ALA A 78 -3.16 -16.11 2.47
C ALA A 78 -3.37 -16.50 0.99
N HIS A 79 -2.32 -16.45 0.17
CA HIS A 79 -2.38 -16.87 -1.22
C HIS A 79 -2.66 -18.38 -1.34
N LEU A 80 -1.90 -19.22 -0.61
CA LEU A 80 -2.10 -20.66 -0.63
C LEU A 80 -3.51 -21.02 -0.15
N ARG A 81 -3.95 -20.48 1.00
CA ARG A 81 -5.30 -20.70 1.52
C ARG A 81 -6.40 -20.23 0.57
N SER A 82 -6.21 -19.09 -0.12
CA SER A 82 -7.20 -18.55 -1.05
C SER A 82 -7.39 -19.46 -2.27
N LEU A 83 -6.30 -20.02 -2.80
CA LEU A 83 -6.35 -20.99 -3.89
C LEU A 83 -6.96 -22.29 -3.42
N TRP A 84 -6.50 -22.86 -2.33
CA TRP A 84 -7.01 -24.08 -1.73
C TRP A 84 -8.50 -23.98 -1.38
N THR A 85 -8.93 -22.91 -0.69
CA THR A 85 -10.36 -22.68 -0.38
C THR A 85 -11.21 -22.60 -1.63
N TRP A 86 -10.70 -22.04 -2.72
CA TRP A 86 -11.43 -22.01 -3.99
C TRP A 86 -11.63 -23.43 -4.55
N LEU A 87 -10.61 -24.26 -4.51
CA LEU A 87 -10.67 -25.65 -4.94
C LEU A 87 -11.67 -26.48 -4.11
N ALA A 88 -11.59 -26.35 -2.77
CA ALA A 88 -12.51 -27.01 -1.86
C ALA A 88 -13.98 -26.61 -2.14
N LYS A 89 -14.24 -25.30 -2.31
CA LYS A 89 -15.58 -24.80 -2.69
C LYS A 89 -16.07 -25.32 -4.03
N LYS A 90 -15.18 -25.59 -4.98
CA LYS A 90 -15.50 -26.17 -6.29
C LYS A 90 -15.57 -27.70 -6.27
N ARG A 91 -15.43 -28.31 -5.08
CA ARG A 91 -15.44 -29.79 -4.89
C ARG A 91 -14.41 -30.45 -5.80
N TRP A 92 -13.23 -29.86 -5.92
CA TRP A 92 -12.15 -30.42 -6.71
C TRP A 92 -11.66 -31.74 -6.08
N LYS A 93 -11.20 -32.67 -6.89
CA LYS A 93 -10.71 -33.97 -6.43
C LYS A 93 -9.20 -34.04 -6.55
N ARG A 94 -8.60 -34.80 -5.66
CA ARG A 94 -7.19 -35.23 -5.73
C ARG A 94 -7.05 -36.36 -6.76
N SER A 95 -5.81 -36.77 -7.02
CA SER A 95 -5.52 -37.88 -7.94
C SER A 95 -6.09 -39.21 -7.47
N ASP A 96 -6.25 -39.41 -6.16
CA ASP A 96 -6.89 -40.58 -5.54
C ASP A 96 -8.43 -40.58 -5.60
N GLY A 97 -9.03 -39.51 -6.12
CA GLY A 97 -10.47 -39.34 -6.23
C GLY A 97 -11.15 -38.69 -5.02
N GLU A 98 -10.41 -38.48 -3.91
CA GLU A 98 -10.91 -37.82 -2.71
C GLU A 98 -11.12 -36.30 -2.93
N LEU A 99 -12.13 -35.74 -2.25
CA LEU A 99 -12.39 -34.31 -2.30
C LEU A 99 -11.30 -33.52 -1.53
N ILE A 100 -10.95 -32.38 -2.07
CA ILE A 100 -10.09 -31.43 -1.35
C ILE A 100 -10.90 -30.79 -0.22
N GLU A 101 -10.45 -30.99 1.00
CA GLU A 101 -11.01 -30.38 2.21
C GLU A 101 -10.60 -28.90 2.33
N PHE A 102 -11.26 -28.14 3.20
CA PHE A 102 -10.88 -26.76 3.50
C PHE A 102 -9.60 -26.71 4.33
N PRO A 103 -8.71 -25.73 4.09
CA PRO A 103 -7.49 -25.62 4.85
C PRO A 103 -7.74 -25.28 6.33
N ASP A 104 -7.16 -26.06 7.25
CA ASP A 104 -7.28 -25.90 8.71
C ASP A 104 -5.93 -25.72 9.43
N TYR A 105 -4.85 -25.42 8.74
CA TYR A 105 -3.58 -25.09 9.39
C TYR A 105 -3.54 -23.68 9.99
N ALA A 106 -2.71 -23.47 11.01
CA ALA A 106 -2.59 -22.20 11.73
C ALA A 106 -2.14 -21.05 10.82
N ARG A 107 -2.80 -19.91 10.92
CA ARG A 107 -2.39 -18.69 10.21
C ARG A 107 -1.21 -18.04 10.91
N PRO A 108 -0.17 -17.60 10.17
CA PRO A 108 0.92 -16.84 10.76
C PRO A 108 0.42 -15.56 11.43
N ARG A 109 0.85 -15.32 12.67
CA ARG A 109 0.55 -14.08 13.39
C ARG A 109 1.41 -12.95 12.86
N VAL A 110 0.80 -11.80 12.59
CA VAL A 110 1.49 -10.59 12.15
C VAL A 110 1.32 -9.54 13.24
N PRO A 111 2.40 -9.07 13.87
CA PRO A 111 2.33 -7.91 14.75
C PRO A 111 1.78 -6.71 13.97
N ARG A 112 0.87 -5.95 14.55
CA ARG A 112 0.37 -4.72 13.94
C ARG A 112 1.49 -3.68 13.96
N PRO A 113 1.99 -3.22 12.79
CA PRO A 113 2.99 -2.16 12.78
C PRO A 113 2.31 -0.85 13.20
N VAL A 114 2.97 -0.10 14.07
CA VAL A 114 2.57 1.29 14.36
C VAL A 114 2.63 2.09 13.05
N PRO A 115 1.54 2.73 12.62
CA PRO A 115 1.55 3.55 11.42
C PRO A 115 2.55 4.70 11.58
N LYS A 116 3.45 4.86 10.60
CA LYS A 116 4.39 6.01 10.58
C LYS A 116 4.02 6.94 9.43
N ALA A 117 3.76 8.19 9.75
CA ALA A 117 3.47 9.27 8.82
C ALA A 117 4.63 10.27 8.75
N TYR A 118 4.63 11.16 7.78
CA TYR A 118 5.49 12.34 7.80
C TYR A 118 4.87 13.42 8.68
N LYS A 119 5.66 14.01 9.57
CA LYS A 119 5.25 15.20 10.33
C LYS A 119 5.19 16.43 9.41
N ALA A 120 4.53 17.49 9.83
CA ALA A 120 4.37 18.70 9.02
C ALA A 120 5.72 19.36 8.68
N ASP A 121 6.62 19.42 9.65
CA ASP A 121 7.99 19.92 9.46
C ASP A 121 8.80 19.04 8.49
N GLU A 122 8.65 17.71 8.55
CA GLU A 122 9.29 16.79 7.62
C GLU A 122 8.76 17.01 6.18
N LEU A 123 7.44 17.20 6.01
CA LEU A 123 6.85 17.52 4.71
C LEU A 123 7.32 18.88 4.20
N ALA A 124 7.43 19.87 5.07
CA ALA A 124 7.96 21.19 4.72
C ALA A 124 9.42 21.09 4.23
N LYS A 125 10.27 20.35 4.94
CA LYS A 125 11.67 20.09 4.53
C LYS A 125 11.75 19.35 3.19
N LEU A 126 10.85 18.37 2.95
CA LEU A 126 10.78 17.66 1.66
C LEU A 126 10.40 18.59 0.52
N VAL A 127 9.41 19.46 0.73
CA VAL A 127 8.98 20.45 -0.27
C VAL A 127 10.09 21.46 -0.54
N ASP A 128 10.79 21.93 0.50
CA ASP A 128 11.90 22.87 0.35
C ASP A 128 13.06 22.23 -0.42
N ALA A 129 13.51 21.04 -0.05
CA ALA A 129 14.53 20.31 -0.80
C ALA A 129 14.10 20.04 -2.26
N ALA A 130 12.80 19.81 -2.51
CA ALA A 130 12.28 19.62 -3.85
C ALA A 130 12.37 20.90 -4.71
N ARG A 131 12.23 22.10 -4.13
CA ARG A 131 12.38 23.38 -4.85
C ARG A 131 13.76 23.56 -5.47
N HIS A 132 14.78 22.96 -4.88
CA HIS A 132 16.17 23.06 -5.34
C HIS A 132 16.58 21.93 -6.30
N ARG A 133 15.65 21.02 -6.68
CA ARG A 133 15.95 19.96 -7.63
C ARG A 133 16.15 20.50 -9.03
N LYS A 134 17.31 20.17 -9.61
CA LYS A 134 17.68 20.52 -10.99
C LYS A 134 17.25 19.44 -11.96
N GLY A 135 17.21 19.80 -13.26
CA GLY A 135 16.91 18.89 -14.36
C GLY A 135 15.41 18.73 -14.62
N LEU A 136 15.08 17.76 -15.46
CA LEU A 136 13.72 17.50 -15.95
C LEU A 136 13.23 16.11 -15.53
N VAL A 137 11.94 16.01 -15.33
CA VAL A 137 11.20 14.74 -15.19
C VAL A 137 10.06 14.76 -16.22
N ALA A 138 10.11 13.87 -17.19
CA ALA A 138 9.17 13.83 -18.31
C ALA A 138 8.95 15.22 -18.95
N GLY A 139 10.05 15.91 -19.28
CA GLY A 139 10.03 17.23 -19.92
C GLY A 139 9.65 18.41 -19.02
N LYS A 140 9.32 18.18 -17.74
CA LYS A 140 8.93 19.23 -16.78
C LYS A 140 10.03 19.50 -15.76
N PRO A 141 10.19 20.75 -15.25
CA PRO A 141 11.19 21.05 -14.22
C PRO A 141 11.04 20.14 -13.01
N ALA A 142 12.13 19.50 -12.59
CA ALA A 142 12.09 18.53 -11.48
C ALA A 142 11.61 19.19 -10.17
N ALA A 143 11.96 20.47 -9.93
CA ALA A 143 11.44 21.21 -8.80
C ALA A 143 9.90 21.31 -8.81
N TRP A 144 9.33 21.77 -9.93
CA TRP A 144 7.89 21.85 -10.10
C TRP A 144 7.21 20.46 -9.89
N TYR A 145 7.76 19.43 -10.54
CA TYR A 145 7.25 18.07 -10.50
C TYR A 145 7.13 17.54 -9.06
N TRP A 146 8.19 17.67 -8.27
CA TRP A 146 8.24 17.11 -6.93
C TRP A 146 7.46 17.96 -5.92
N VAL A 147 7.55 19.29 -5.99
CA VAL A 147 6.82 20.20 -5.11
C VAL A 147 5.31 20.01 -5.26
N THR A 148 4.80 20.08 -6.50
CA THR A 148 3.37 19.97 -6.75
C THR A 148 2.83 18.57 -6.45
N LYS A 149 3.61 17.52 -6.76
CA LYS A 149 3.22 16.12 -6.47
C LYS A 149 3.11 15.86 -4.97
N ILE A 150 4.08 16.26 -4.16
CA ILE A 150 4.04 16.06 -2.71
C ILE A 150 2.86 16.81 -2.10
N GLN A 151 2.64 18.07 -2.50
CA GLN A 151 1.51 18.86 -2.01
C GLN A 151 0.16 18.25 -2.44
N ALA A 152 0.02 17.84 -3.70
CA ALA A 152 -1.20 17.19 -4.18
C ALA A 152 -1.48 15.91 -3.38
N MET A 153 -0.47 15.07 -3.16
CA MET A 153 -0.62 13.85 -2.37
C MET A 153 -1.05 14.13 -0.93
N PHE A 154 -0.47 15.16 -0.30
CA PHE A 154 -0.81 15.52 1.07
C PHE A 154 -2.22 16.13 1.17
N GLN A 155 -2.57 17.06 0.28
CA GLN A 155 -3.87 17.72 0.31
C GLN A 155 -5.03 16.78 -0.03
N THR A 156 -4.83 15.88 -1.00
CA THR A 156 -5.89 14.94 -1.43
C THR A 156 -5.91 13.64 -0.64
N GLY A 157 -4.78 13.25 -0.07
CA GLY A 157 -4.60 11.94 0.56
C GLY A 157 -4.65 10.76 -0.42
N GLU A 158 -4.58 10.99 -1.74
CA GLU A 158 -4.70 9.90 -2.71
C GLU A 158 -3.44 9.02 -2.79
N ARG A 159 -3.63 7.78 -3.25
CA ARG A 159 -2.53 6.81 -3.43
C ARG A 159 -1.64 7.24 -4.59
N ILE A 160 -0.33 7.00 -4.47
CA ILE A 160 0.65 7.36 -5.51
C ILE A 160 0.27 6.84 -6.88
N GLY A 161 -0.28 5.63 -7.02
CA GLY A 161 -0.71 5.09 -8.30
C GLY A 161 -1.80 5.96 -8.96
N ALA A 162 -2.82 6.38 -8.20
CA ALA A 162 -3.86 7.25 -8.72
C ALA A 162 -3.33 8.65 -9.08
N VAL A 163 -2.38 9.16 -8.28
CA VAL A 163 -1.73 10.46 -8.55
C VAL A 163 -0.93 10.43 -9.85
N LEU A 164 -0.18 9.35 -10.10
CA LEU A 164 0.61 9.20 -11.34
C LEU A 164 -0.26 8.98 -12.59
N GLU A 165 -1.47 8.47 -12.42
CA GLU A 165 -2.43 8.29 -13.51
C GLU A 165 -3.30 9.52 -13.79
N LEU A 166 -3.24 10.55 -12.93
CA LEU A 166 -4.03 11.78 -13.09
C LEU A 166 -3.67 12.51 -14.41
N ARG A 167 -4.69 12.83 -15.20
CA ARG A 167 -4.56 13.56 -16.46
C ARG A 167 -5.03 15.01 -16.31
N TRP A 168 -4.55 15.89 -17.19
CA TRP A 168 -4.91 17.31 -17.15
C TRP A 168 -6.40 17.58 -17.36
N GLY A 169 -7.11 16.75 -18.11
CA GLY A 169 -8.58 16.84 -18.25
C GLY A 169 -9.36 16.58 -16.95
N GLN A 170 -8.66 16.11 -15.89
CA GLN A 170 -9.22 15.84 -14.58
C GLN A 170 -8.83 16.91 -13.54
N VAL A 171 -8.15 17.96 -13.98
CA VAL A 171 -7.69 19.08 -13.15
C VAL A 171 -8.54 20.30 -13.48
N ASP A 172 -9.37 20.72 -12.54
CA ASP A 172 -10.12 21.96 -12.62
C ASP A 172 -9.36 23.05 -11.84
N LEU A 173 -8.66 23.92 -12.57
CA LEU A 173 -7.85 24.99 -11.99
C LEU A 173 -8.69 26.14 -11.45
N GLU A 174 -9.91 26.34 -11.97
CA GLU A 174 -10.81 27.41 -11.53
C GLU A 174 -11.51 27.02 -10.22
N ARG A 175 -12.00 25.79 -10.16
CA ARG A 175 -12.63 25.25 -8.95
C ARG A 175 -11.64 24.69 -7.94
N HIS A 176 -10.36 24.71 -8.26
CA HIS A 176 -9.28 24.15 -7.43
C HIS A 176 -9.53 22.71 -7.03
N THR A 177 -9.81 21.83 -8.00
CA THR A 177 -10.10 20.43 -7.73
C THR A 177 -9.33 19.48 -8.62
N LEU A 178 -9.07 18.26 -8.09
CA LEU A 178 -8.51 17.11 -8.80
C LEU A 178 -9.53 15.98 -8.76
N THR A 179 -9.86 15.42 -9.92
CA THR A 179 -10.81 14.30 -10.05
C THR A 179 -10.05 13.00 -10.34
N PHE A 180 -10.13 12.04 -9.43
CA PHE A 180 -9.51 10.73 -9.57
C PHE A 180 -10.55 9.72 -10.01
N LEU A 181 -10.42 9.18 -11.21
CA LEU A 181 -11.36 8.25 -11.79
C LEU A 181 -11.35 6.89 -11.07
N ALA A 182 -12.52 6.26 -10.98
CA ALA A 182 -12.66 4.92 -10.42
C ALA A 182 -11.67 3.92 -11.04
N ALA A 183 -11.50 3.94 -12.35
CA ALA A 183 -10.61 3.05 -13.09
C ALA A 183 -9.13 3.11 -12.63
N THR A 184 -8.66 4.28 -12.17
CA THR A 184 -7.27 4.48 -11.73
C THR A 184 -7.06 4.27 -10.23
N ARG A 185 -8.15 4.05 -9.48
CA ARG A 185 -8.13 3.86 -8.03
C ARG A 185 -8.19 2.37 -7.67
N LYS A 186 -7.48 1.98 -6.62
CA LYS A 186 -7.54 0.60 -6.12
C LYS A 186 -8.98 0.22 -5.74
N GLY A 187 -9.48 -0.85 -6.32
CA GLY A 187 -10.84 -1.36 -6.10
C GLY A 187 -11.88 -0.81 -7.07
N HIS A 188 -11.54 0.15 -7.96
CA HIS A 188 -12.36 0.65 -9.08
C HIS A 188 -13.82 0.99 -8.72
N ARG A 189 -14.08 1.46 -7.48
CA ARG A 189 -15.46 1.61 -6.98
C ARG A 189 -16.04 3.00 -7.27
N GLU A 190 -15.25 4.06 -7.07
CA GLU A 190 -15.75 5.43 -7.08
C GLU A 190 -14.78 6.40 -7.74
N THR A 191 -15.30 7.28 -8.58
CA THR A 191 -14.64 8.51 -8.99
C THR A 191 -14.78 9.54 -7.88
N ILE A 192 -13.66 10.17 -7.49
CA ILE A 192 -13.65 11.12 -6.38
C ILE A 192 -13.00 12.42 -6.81
N THR A 193 -13.69 13.53 -6.53
CA THR A 193 -13.13 14.88 -6.68
C THR A 193 -12.61 15.38 -5.33
N ARG A 194 -11.40 15.93 -5.32
CA ARG A 194 -10.71 16.44 -4.13
C ARG A 194 -10.34 17.91 -4.31
N PRO A 195 -10.63 18.75 -3.33
CA PRO A 195 -10.17 20.12 -3.33
C PRO A 195 -8.66 20.20 -3.13
N ILE A 196 -8.05 21.19 -3.72
CA ILE A 196 -6.65 21.60 -3.52
C ILE A 196 -6.59 23.07 -3.19
N SER A 197 -5.48 23.53 -2.61
CA SER A 197 -5.33 24.95 -2.31
C SER A 197 -5.20 25.80 -3.59
N PRO A 198 -5.66 27.06 -3.58
CA PRO A 198 -5.44 27.99 -4.70
C PRO A 198 -3.94 28.15 -5.05
N ALA A 199 -3.07 28.06 -4.07
CA ALA A 199 -1.62 28.12 -4.27
C ALA A 199 -1.12 26.92 -5.10
N LEU A 200 -1.58 25.70 -4.79
CA LEU A 200 -1.23 24.50 -5.58
C LEU A 200 -1.81 24.62 -7.00
N SER A 201 -3.06 25.08 -7.14
CA SER A 201 -3.69 25.29 -8.44
C SER A 201 -2.90 26.26 -9.33
N LYS A 202 -2.42 27.39 -8.77
CA LYS A 202 -1.54 28.32 -9.48
C LYS A 202 -0.21 27.67 -9.91
N MET A 203 0.40 26.87 -9.05
CA MET A 203 1.62 26.14 -9.42
C MET A 203 1.38 25.12 -10.52
N LEU A 204 0.24 24.40 -10.50
CA LEU A 204 -0.11 23.47 -11.56
C LEU A 204 -0.33 24.17 -12.90
N ALA A 205 -0.96 25.34 -12.90
CA ALA A 205 -1.23 26.11 -14.10
C ALA A 205 0.03 26.44 -14.92
N VAL A 206 1.19 26.65 -14.25
CA VAL A 206 2.49 26.96 -14.89
C VAL A 206 2.93 25.89 -15.90
N GLN A 207 2.57 24.64 -15.68
CA GLN A 207 3.00 23.50 -16.50
C GLN A 207 1.79 22.74 -17.08
N LYS A 208 0.64 23.41 -17.24
CA LYS A 208 -0.57 22.81 -17.82
C LYS A 208 -0.25 22.19 -19.18
N GLY A 209 -0.68 20.96 -19.38
CA GLY A 209 -0.52 20.21 -20.63
C GLY A 209 -1.85 19.88 -21.29
N PRO A 210 -1.82 19.14 -22.41
CA PRO A 210 -3.03 18.65 -23.07
C PRO A 210 -3.92 17.82 -22.13
N PRO A 211 -5.24 17.79 -22.33
CA PRO A 211 -6.18 17.13 -21.43
C PRO A 211 -5.90 15.64 -21.17
N ASP A 212 -5.37 14.92 -22.15
CA ASP A 212 -5.05 13.51 -22.13
C ASP A 212 -3.66 13.19 -21.55
N ALA A 213 -2.78 14.20 -21.46
CA ALA A 213 -1.46 14.01 -20.87
C ALA A 213 -1.52 13.88 -19.34
N ARG A 214 -0.66 13.02 -18.77
CA ARG A 214 -0.52 12.88 -17.32
C ARG A 214 0.08 14.15 -16.70
N VAL A 215 -0.45 14.55 -15.55
CA VAL A 215 0.08 15.69 -14.78
C VAL A 215 1.49 15.40 -14.31
N TRP A 216 1.72 14.20 -13.79
CA TRP A 216 3.02 13.71 -13.32
C TRP A 216 3.41 12.43 -14.06
N ALA A 217 3.82 12.59 -15.32
CA ALA A 217 4.09 11.52 -16.30
C ALA A 217 5.36 10.71 -15.97
N TRP A 218 5.37 10.00 -14.84
CA TRP A 218 6.51 9.14 -14.46
C TRP A 218 6.46 7.78 -15.14
N LEU A 219 5.25 7.18 -15.26
CA LEU A 219 5.08 5.81 -15.74
C LEU A 219 5.19 5.66 -17.26
N ASP A 220 5.36 6.76 -17.99
CA ASP A 220 5.46 6.72 -19.45
C ASP A 220 6.82 6.22 -19.93
N ASP A 221 7.88 6.46 -19.14
CA ASP A 221 9.25 6.14 -19.47
C ASP A 221 10.04 5.48 -18.33
N ARG A 222 9.43 5.27 -17.18
CA ARG A 222 10.11 4.82 -15.95
C ARG A 222 9.29 3.82 -15.15
N GLU A 223 10.00 2.91 -14.49
CA GLU A 223 9.38 1.99 -13.55
C GLU A 223 8.98 2.68 -12.22
N MET A 224 7.92 2.20 -11.58
CA MET A 224 7.47 2.68 -10.28
C MET A 224 8.58 2.62 -9.22
N LEU A 225 9.45 1.60 -9.25
CA LEU A 225 10.57 1.46 -8.31
C LEU A 225 11.52 2.65 -8.36
N SER A 226 11.77 3.22 -9.54
CA SER A 226 12.63 4.40 -9.70
C SER A 226 12.01 5.65 -9.07
N CYS A 227 10.67 5.74 -9.02
CA CYS A 227 9.97 6.82 -8.33
C CYS A 227 10.20 6.75 -6.80
N TYR A 228 10.15 5.55 -6.21
CA TYR A 228 10.47 5.35 -4.80
C TYR A 228 11.96 5.63 -4.50
N ALA A 229 12.86 5.21 -5.38
CA ALA A 229 14.29 5.51 -5.26
C ALA A 229 14.53 7.02 -5.29
N SER A 230 13.85 7.76 -6.18
CA SER A 230 13.93 9.22 -6.27
C SER A 230 13.39 9.93 -5.03
N LEU A 231 12.29 9.42 -4.42
CA LEU A 231 11.81 9.92 -3.12
C LEU A 231 12.84 9.67 -2.01
N LYS A 232 13.49 8.50 -1.99
CA LYS A 232 14.53 8.19 -1.01
C LYS A 232 15.72 9.15 -1.10
N VAL A 233 16.12 9.50 -2.32
CA VAL A 233 17.16 10.53 -2.55
C VAL A 233 16.68 11.89 -2.01
N LEU A 234 15.43 12.28 -2.30
CA LEU A 234 14.87 13.54 -1.81
C LEU A 234 14.83 13.60 -0.29
N CYS A 235 14.42 12.52 0.39
CA CYS A 235 14.43 12.45 1.85
C CYS A 235 15.85 12.65 2.41
N ARG A 236 16.85 12.01 1.80
CA ARG A 236 18.26 12.17 2.21
C ARG A 236 18.72 13.61 2.06
N THR A 237 18.40 14.28 0.92
CA THR A 237 18.73 15.68 0.69
C THR A 237 18.05 16.61 1.70
N ALA A 238 16.81 16.30 2.08
CA ALA A 238 16.03 17.06 3.05
C ALA A 238 16.42 16.80 4.51
N GLY A 239 17.32 15.85 4.79
CA GLY A 239 17.62 15.42 6.17
C GLY A 239 16.42 14.78 6.88
N VAL A 240 15.49 14.16 6.14
CA VAL A 240 14.26 13.56 6.66
C VAL A 240 14.37 12.04 6.57
N PRO A 241 13.98 11.27 7.62
CA PRO A 241 13.90 9.81 7.55
C PRO A 241 13.01 9.36 6.40
N TYR A 242 13.51 8.42 5.60
CA TYR A 242 12.73 7.89 4.49
C TYR A 242 11.50 7.13 4.97
N LYS A 243 10.34 7.53 4.48
CA LYS A 243 9.08 6.81 4.54
C LYS A 243 8.52 6.71 3.11
N PRO A 244 7.84 5.61 2.74
CA PRO A 244 7.29 5.46 1.36
C PRO A 244 6.16 6.48 1.11
N PHE A 245 5.78 6.67 -0.15
CA PHE A 245 4.68 7.60 -0.52
C PHE A 245 3.39 7.40 0.28
N HIS A 246 3.11 6.16 0.67
CA HIS A 246 1.92 5.88 1.49
C HIS A 246 1.95 6.59 2.85
N ALA A 247 3.13 6.95 3.35
CA ALA A 247 3.27 7.73 4.58
C ALA A 247 2.71 9.16 4.42
N ILE A 248 2.77 9.77 3.22
CA ILE A 248 2.13 11.08 2.96
C ILE A 248 0.61 10.98 3.13
N ARG A 249 -0.01 9.90 2.62
CA ARG A 249 -1.44 9.65 2.81
C ARG A 249 -1.79 9.38 4.28
N LYS A 250 -0.89 8.73 5.04
CA LYS A 250 -1.04 8.57 6.49
C LYS A 250 -0.95 9.92 7.20
N SER A 251 -0.08 10.83 6.75
CA SER A 251 -0.03 12.19 7.28
C SER A 251 -1.37 12.90 7.12
N THR A 252 -1.96 12.87 5.92
CA THR A 252 -3.30 13.44 5.68
C THR A 252 -4.32 12.87 6.66
N ALA A 253 -4.36 11.54 6.81
CA ALA A 253 -5.29 10.88 7.73
C ALA A 253 -5.09 11.34 9.17
N SER A 254 -3.84 11.34 9.65
CA SER A 254 -3.51 11.69 11.04
C SER A 254 -3.82 13.15 11.36
N TYR A 255 -3.52 14.08 10.44
CA TYR A 255 -3.86 15.49 10.63
C TYR A 255 -5.36 15.75 10.61
N LEU A 256 -6.13 15.06 9.77
CA LEU A 256 -7.59 15.12 9.80
C LEU A 256 -8.15 14.60 11.14
N LYS A 257 -7.66 13.43 11.60
CA LYS A 257 -8.07 12.86 12.91
C LYS A 257 -7.76 13.84 14.06
N ARG A 258 -6.54 14.41 14.07
CA ARG A 258 -6.15 15.43 15.06
C ARG A 258 -7.07 16.65 15.06
N ALA A 259 -7.60 17.03 13.89
CA ALA A 259 -8.57 18.11 13.74
C ALA A 259 -10.02 17.67 14.06
N GLY A 260 -10.25 16.46 14.58
CA GLY A 260 -11.59 15.93 14.86
C GLY A 260 -12.37 15.51 13.61
N ILE A 261 -11.72 15.42 12.45
CA ILE A 261 -12.36 15.09 11.16
C ILE A 261 -12.08 13.62 10.81
N SER A 262 -13.15 12.84 10.55
CA SER A 262 -12.98 11.47 10.06
C SER A 262 -12.28 11.44 8.72
N ALA A 263 -11.16 10.70 8.66
CA ALA A 263 -10.42 10.50 7.42
C ALA A 263 -11.11 9.52 6.45
N LYS A 264 -12.11 8.77 6.89
CA LYS A 264 -12.81 7.75 6.08
C LYS A 264 -13.33 8.33 4.76
N LYS A 265 -14.10 9.42 4.83
CA LYS A 265 -14.67 10.08 3.65
C LYS A 265 -13.58 10.65 2.75
N GLN A 266 -12.57 11.30 3.34
CA GLN A 266 -11.45 11.90 2.59
C GLN A 266 -10.61 10.85 1.89
N LEU A 267 -10.38 9.70 2.49
CA LEU A 267 -9.50 8.67 1.93
C LEU A 267 -10.26 7.58 1.15
N GLY A 268 -11.60 7.55 1.24
CA GLY A 268 -12.41 6.49 0.63
C GLY A 268 -12.14 5.12 1.26
N HIS A 269 -12.09 5.06 2.61
CA HIS A 269 -11.95 3.80 3.33
C HIS A 269 -13.31 3.11 3.50
N SER A 270 -13.30 1.77 3.51
CA SER A 270 -14.51 0.98 3.72
C SER A 270 -15.03 1.05 5.16
N SER A 271 -14.14 1.25 6.15
CA SER A 271 -14.48 1.37 7.57
C SER A 271 -13.57 2.36 8.30
N GLU A 272 -14.04 2.90 9.43
CA GLU A 272 -13.23 3.72 10.35
C GLU A 272 -12.14 2.88 11.00
N GLU A 273 -12.46 1.64 11.39
CA GLU A 273 -11.49 0.68 11.95
C GLU A 273 -10.26 0.48 11.05
N MET A 274 -10.45 0.48 9.71
CA MET A 274 -9.33 0.43 8.78
C MET A 274 -8.44 1.68 8.88
N ALA A 275 -9.03 2.85 9.08
CA ALA A 275 -8.27 4.09 9.27
C ALA A 275 -7.49 4.06 10.59
N GLU A 276 -8.10 3.62 11.67
CA GLU A 276 -7.48 3.48 12.99
C GLU A 276 -6.31 2.48 12.97
N ASN A 277 -6.52 1.30 12.44
CA ASN A 277 -5.53 0.23 12.44
C ASN A 277 -4.32 0.48 11.53
N HIS A 278 -4.44 1.33 10.48
CA HIS A 278 -3.43 1.38 9.43
C HIS A 278 -2.93 2.78 9.06
N TYR A 279 -3.63 3.83 9.46
CA TYR A 279 -3.35 5.18 8.96
C TYR A 279 -3.01 6.21 10.02
N TYR A 280 -3.55 6.10 11.23
CA TYR A 280 -3.32 7.12 12.25
C TYR A 280 -1.97 6.90 12.93
N ASP A 281 -1.12 7.92 12.87
CA ASP A 281 0.17 7.98 13.55
C ASP A 281 -0.05 8.66 14.90
N GLU A 282 0.17 7.95 15.99
CA GLU A 282 -0.04 8.45 17.35
C GLU A 282 0.84 9.66 17.70
N GLU A 283 2.00 9.80 17.06
CA GLU A 283 2.85 10.97 17.25
C GLU A 283 2.24 12.26 16.66
N ILE A 284 1.28 12.11 15.73
CA ILE A 284 0.56 13.24 15.11
C ILE A 284 -0.81 13.42 15.75
N THR A 285 -1.54 12.33 15.95
CA THR A 285 -2.91 12.38 16.52
C THR A 285 -2.92 12.71 18.01
N GLY A 286 -1.82 12.45 18.69
CA GLY A 286 -1.73 12.41 20.14
C GLY A 286 -2.12 11.02 20.67
N ARG A 287 -1.50 10.62 21.77
CA ARG A 287 -1.94 9.43 22.52
C ARG A 287 -3.14 9.84 23.37
N GLU A 288 -4.24 9.11 23.26
CA GLU A 288 -5.31 9.20 24.24
C GLU A 288 -4.71 8.71 25.56
N SER A 289 -4.65 9.61 26.55
CA SER A 289 -4.17 9.27 27.87
C SER A 289 -5.38 9.23 28.80
N ASN A 290 -5.63 8.06 29.38
CA ASN A 290 -6.65 7.90 30.40
C ASN A 290 -6.06 8.05 31.81
N LEU A 291 -4.84 8.64 31.92
CA LEU A 291 -4.17 8.81 33.22
C LEU A 291 -4.98 9.65 34.20
N GLU A 292 -5.75 10.61 33.69
CA GLU A 292 -6.61 11.46 34.50
C GLU A 292 -7.77 10.69 35.21
N TYR A 293 -8.12 9.49 34.67
CA TYR A 293 -9.14 8.61 35.24
C TYR A 293 -8.56 7.52 36.16
N LEU A 294 -7.21 7.41 36.21
CA LEU A 294 -6.55 6.42 37.07
C LEU A 294 -6.22 7.03 38.42
N PRO A 295 -6.47 6.30 39.54
CA PRO A 295 -6.07 6.76 40.85
C PRO A 295 -4.55 6.88 40.93
N ASP A 296 -4.06 7.94 41.54
CA ASP A 296 -2.64 8.13 41.83
C ASP A 296 -2.21 7.17 42.94
N ILE A 297 -1.56 6.07 42.60
CA ILE A 297 -1.06 5.05 43.53
C ILE A 297 0.33 5.38 44.06
N GLY A 298 0.95 6.47 43.59
CA GLY A 298 2.33 6.87 43.90
C GLY A 298 2.44 8.01 44.93
N LYS A 299 1.33 8.47 45.54
CA LYS A 299 1.41 9.45 46.61
C LYS A 299 2.09 8.84 47.84
N PRO A 300 3.20 9.40 48.33
CA PRO A 300 3.74 9.00 49.60
C PRO A 300 2.65 9.25 50.69
N PRO A 301 2.60 8.41 51.76
CA PRO A 301 1.71 8.67 52.87
C PRO A 301 1.92 10.10 53.36
N ALA A 302 0.83 10.83 53.56
CA ALA A 302 0.89 12.16 54.19
C ALA A 302 1.48 12.01 55.57
N ASP A 303 2.59 12.73 55.89
CA ASP A 303 3.20 12.83 57.17
C ASP A 303 2.20 13.38 58.21
#